data_523ba98b7024ae017ec6b84ac904d913
#
_entry.id   523ba98b7024ae017ec6b84ac904d913
#
_cell.length_a   1.000
_cell.length_b   1.000
_cell.length_c   1.000
_cell.angle_alpha   90.00
_cell.angle_beta   90.00
_cell.angle_gamma   90.00
#
_symmetry.space_group_name_H-M   'P 1'
#
loop_
_entity.id
_entity.type
_entity.pdbx_description
1 polymer ?
#
loop_
_entity_poly.entity_id
_entity_poly.type
_entity_poly.pdbx_seq_one_letter_code
_entity_poly.pdbx_strand_id
1 'polypeptide(L)'
;LDHRLNPYIADHKVQGPIIYPGAGHVELCISAALLSFGEKFGFLEDINFLSALFLPDDGEPPHIQMDISHDGGDYFIYTKPRNKEADWTLCSHGKMNHVQDNFGPIKIDLAEIRNRVNIPVPVKEMHDELLESGLYLGPTFRAIKKLWRSKNNWEALSEIEVHENIRSEFFQFN
;
A
#
# COMPACT_ATOMS: atom_id res chain seq x y z
N LEU A 1 -12.33 8.76 3.42
CA LEU A 1 -11.97 7.34 3.41
C LEU A 1 -12.80 6.62 4.47
N ASP A 2 -13.63 5.67 4.07
CA ASP A 2 -14.57 4.98 4.96
C ASP A 2 -14.52 3.46 4.68
N HIS A 3 -14.10 2.69 5.68
CA HIS A 3 -14.02 1.23 5.56
C HIS A 3 -15.40 0.56 5.41
N ARG A 4 -16.50 1.24 5.78
CA ARG A 4 -17.88 0.74 5.57
C ARG A 4 -18.27 0.76 4.09
N LEU A 5 -17.69 1.68 3.32
CA LEU A 5 -17.84 1.75 1.85
C LEU A 5 -16.81 0.85 1.13
N ASN A 6 -15.70 0.57 1.80
CA ASN A 6 -14.60 -0.28 1.32
C ASN A 6 -14.27 -1.35 2.39
N PRO A 7 -15.11 -2.38 2.55
CA PRO A 7 -15.03 -3.31 3.69
C PRO A 7 -13.71 -4.06 3.79
N TYR A 8 -13.00 -4.27 2.67
CA TYR A 8 -11.69 -4.91 2.67
C TYR A 8 -10.66 -4.18 3.54
N ILE A 9 -10.78 -2.85 3.71
CA ILE A 9 -9.84 -2.08 4.54
C ILE A 9 -9.88 -2.52 6.01
N ALA A 10 -11.04 -2.99 6.49
CA ALA A 10 -11.18 -3.50 7.85
C ALA A 10 -10.39 -4.79 8.12
N ASP A 11 -9.90 -5.45 7.07
CA ASP A 11 -9.03 -6.61 7.15
C ASP A 11 -7.55 -6.26 7.44
N HIS A 12 -7.20 -4.96 7.52
CA HIS A 12 -5.85 -4.52 7.85
C HIS A 12 -5.86 -3.82 9.22
N LYS A 13 -5.40 -4.55 10.26
CA LYS A 13 -5.35 -4.04 11.65
C LYS A 13 -3.95 -4.17 12.22
N VAL A 14 -3.53 -3.17 12.99
CA VAL A 14 -2.27 -3.19 13.71
C VAL A 14 -2.55 -2.97 15.19
N GLN A 15 -2.17 -3.95 16.03
CA GLN A 15 -2.41 -3.95 17.47
C GLN A 15 -3.87 -3.69 17.86
N GLY A 16 -4.81 -4.10 17.00
CA GLY A 16 -6.26 -4.00 17.19
C GLY A 16 -6.97 -2.99 16.28
N PRO A 17 -6.60 -1.70 16.24
CA PRO A 17 -7.22 -0.70 15.38
C PRO A 17 -7.11 -0.99 13.88
N ILE A 18 -8.13 -0.56 13.10
CA ILE A 18 -8.05 -0.51 11.64
C ILE A 18 -7.08 0.62 11.26
N ILE A 19 -6.06 0.28 10.49
CA ILE A 19 -5.09 1.25 9.95
C ILE A 19 -5.14 1.20 8.44
N TYR A 20 -5.21 2.37 7.81
CA TYR A 20 -5.13 2.47 6.36
C TYR A 20 -3.75 2.00 5.89
N PRO A 21 -3.67 1.01 4.99
CA PRO A 21 -2.40 0.40 4.61
C PRO A 21 -1.51 1.35 3.83
N GLY A 22 -0.18 1.19 3.94
CA GLY A 22 0.79 1.98 3.18
C GLY A 22 0.58 1.89 1.66
N ALA A 23 0.20 0.71 1.14
CA ALA A 23 -0.18 0.55 -0.27
C ALA A 23 -1.37 1.44 -0.66
N GLY A 24 -2.31 1.68 0.26
CA GLY A 24 -3.43 2.60 0.03
C GLY A 24 -2.99 4.05 -0.10
N HIS A 25 -1.97 4.49 0.65
CA HIS A 25 -1.36 5.81 0.45
C HIS A 25 -0.73 5.92 -0.94
N VAL A 26 -0.04 4.87 -1.39
CA VAL A 26 0.55 4.81 -2.75
C VAL A 26 -0.55 4.93 -3.82
N GLU A 27 -1.64 4.18 -3.67
CA GLU A 27 -2.80 4.26 -4.59
C GLU A 27 -3.41 5.66 -4.64
N LEU A 28 -3.61 6.32 -3.48
CA LEU A 28 -4.08 7.71 -3.44
C LEU A 28 -3.14 8.65 -4.21
N CYS A 29 -1.82 8.48 -4.03
CA CYS A 29 -0.82 9.28 -4.73
C CYS A 29 -0.86 9.06 -6.24
N ILE A 30 -0.91 7.80 -6.70
CA ILE A 30 -0.97 7.48 -8.13
C ILE A 30 -2.25 8.04 -8.74
N SER A 31 -3.40 7.84 -8.09
CA SER A 31 -4.69 8.36 -8.56
C SER A 31 -4.68 9.88 -8.66
N ALA A 32 -4.17 10.58 -7.65
CA ALA A 32 -4.07 12.03 -7.64
C ALA A 32 -3.08 12.55 -8.70
N ALA A 33 -1.94 11.87 -8.87
CA ALA A 33 -0.95 12.22 -9.89
C ALA A 33 -1.50 12.05 -11.31
N LEU A 34 -2.22 10.96 -11.59
CA LEU A 34 -2.86 10.74 -12.89
C LEU A 34 -3.94 11.79 -13.18
N LEU A 35 -4.72 12.19 -12.16
CA LEU A 35 -5.71 13.26 -12.29
C LEU A 35 -5.07 14.63 -12.55
N SER A 36 -3.92 14.90 -11.91
CA SER A 36 -3.25 16.21 -11.99
C SER A 36 -2.32 16.35 -13.20
N PHE A 37 -1.62 15.29 -13.57
CA PHE A 37 -0.54 15.30 -14.57
C PHE A 37 -0.81 14.40 -15.78
N GLY A 38 -1.81 13.49 -15.69
CA GLY A 38 -2.14 12.57 -16.77
C GLY A 38 -0.95 11.71 -17.17
N GLU A 39 -0.73 11.57 -18.47
CA GLU A 39 0.37 10.77 -19.05
C GLU A 39 1.79 11.30 -18.73
N LYS A 40 1.89 12.49 -18.15
CA LYS A 40 3.18 13.05 -17.71
C LYS A 40 3.66 12.47 -16.38
N PHE A 41 2.77 11.84 -15.60
CA PHE A 41 3.16 11.14 -14.38
C PHE A 41 3.96 9.90 -14.72
N GLY A 42 5.11 9.72 -14.08
CA GLY A 42 6.03 8.60 -14.28
C GLY A 42 6.07 7.65 -13.10
N PHE A 43 6.49 8.13 -11.94
CA PHE A 43 6.70 7.29 -10.77
C PHE A 43 6.70 8.08 -9.46
N LEU A 44 6.56 7.35 -8.36
CA LEU A 44 6.70 7.86 -6.99
C LEU A 44 8.10 7.54 -6.46
N GLU A 45 8.67 8.44 -5.69
CA GLU A 45 9.99 8.32 -5.07
C GLU A 45 9.99 8.85 -3.64
N ASP A 46 10.94 8.40 -2.84
CA ASP A 46 11.15 8.88 -1.45
C ASP A 46 9.88 8.81 -0.58
N ILE A 47 9.10 7.73 -0.72
CA ILE A 47 7.86 7.56 0.05
C ILE A 47 8.18 7.32 1.52
N ASN A 48 7.70 8.20 2.39
CA ASN A 48 7.88 8.12 3.83
C ASN A 48 6.52 8.05 4.54
N PHE A 49 6.34 7.10 5.46
CA PHE A 49 5.20 6.98 6.34
C PHE A 49 5.59 7.46 7.73
N LEU A 50 4.96 8.54 8.22
CA LEU A 50 5.33 9.22 9.47
C LEU A 50 4.35 8.92 10.59
N SER A 51 3.07 8.77 10.27
CA SER A 51 2.01 8.51 11.23
C SER A 51 0.97 7.57 10.66
N ALA A 52 0.45 6.68 11.50
CA ALA A 52 -0.63 5.79 11.10
C ALA A 52 -1.93 6.58 10.86
N LEU A 53 -2.63 6.25 9.78
CA LEU A 53 -3.96 6.75 9.49
C LEU A 53 -4.97 5.76 10.07
N PHE A 54 -5.54 6.11 11.23
CA PHE A 54 -6.52 5.29 11.92
C PHE A 54 -7.91 5.50 11.33
N LEU A 55 -8.63 4.40 11.14
CA LEU A 55 -10.04 4.40 10.78
C LEU A 55 -10.84 3.89 11.97
N PRO A 56 -11.84 4.66 12.44
CA PRO A 56 -12.64 4.24 13.59
C PRO A 56 -13.55 3.06 13.19
N ASP A 57 -13.71 2.06 14.08
CA ASP A 57 -14.68 0.98 13.89
C ASP A 57 -16.11 1.54 13.81
N ASP A 58 -16.40 2.51 14.68
CA ASP A 58 -17.66 3.24 14.72
C ASP A 58 -17.43 4.76 14.64
N GLY A 59 -18.45 5.50 14.15
CA GLY A 59 -18.39 6.95 14.06
C GLY A 59 -18.05 7.46 12.65
N GLU A 60 -17.68 8.72 12.59
CA GLU A 60 -17.36 9.36 11.31
C GLU A 60 -15.92 9.13 10.89
N PRO A 61 -15.67 8.81 9.61
CA PRO A 61 -14.32 8.65 9.09
C PRO A 61 -13.56 9.98 9.15
N PRO A 62 -12.22 9.96 9.31
CA PRO A 62 -11.41 11.17 9.33
C PRO A 62 -11.47 11.92 8.00
N HIS A 63 -11.21 13.22 8.07
CA HIS A 63 -10.86 13.99 6.88
C HIS A 63 -9.46 13.59 6.43
N ILE A 64 -9.29 13.50 5.11
CA ILE A 64 -8.00 13.30 4.47
C ILE A 64 -7.80 14.46 3.50
N GLN A 65 -6.60 15.04 3.51
CA GLN A 65 -6.17 16.06 2.59
C GLN A 65 -4.86 15.63 1.96
N MET A 66 -4.75 15.85 0.67
CA MET A 66 -3.51 15.65 -0.07
C MET A 66 -3.11 16.96 -0.71
N ASP A 67 -1.90 17.40 -0.42
CA ASP A 67 -1.27 18.55 -1.04
C ASP A 67 -0.24 18.06 -2.06
N ILE A 68 -0.26 18.64 -3.25
CA ILE A 68 0.68 18.33 -4.33
C ILE A 68 1.27 19.65 -4.82
N SER A 69 2.59 19.71 -4.96
CA SER A 69 3.30 20.86 -5.51
C SER A 69 2.85 21.13 -6.94
N HIS A 70 2.69 22.40 -7.30
CA HIS A 70 2.15 22.86 -8.58
C HIS A 70 2.96 22.35 -9.81
N ASP A 71 4.26 22.24 -9.66
CA ASP A 71 5.21 21.86 -10.72
C ASP A 71 5.44 20.33 -10.80
N GLY A 72 4.67 19.55 -10.00
CA GLY A 72 4.95 18.15 -9.78
C GLY A 72 6.24 17.99 -8.97
N GLY A 73 6.24 17.23 -7.95
CA GLY A 73 7.38 17.10 -7.04
C GLY A 73 6.88 16.56 -5.72
N ASP A 74 6.97 17.34 -4.67
CA ASP A 74 6.59 16.88 -3.35
C ASP A 74 5.07 16.71 -3.22
N TYR A 75 4.67 15.65 -2.52
CA TYR A 75 3.30 15.44 -2.04
C TYR A 75 3.27 15.21 -0.54
N PHE A 76 2.14 15.55 0.08
CA PHE A 76 1.91 15.39 1.52
C PHE A 76 0.48 14.89 1.74
N ILE A 77 0.31 13.84 2.55
CA ILE A 77 -1.00 13.32 2.95
C ILE A 77 -1.21 13.59 4.44
N TYR A 78 -2.27 14.29 4.74
CA TYR A 78 -2.68 14.65 6.10
C TYR A 78 -3.99 13.99 6.46
N THR A 79 -4.18 13.77 7.77
CA THR A 79 -5.45 13.37 8.36
C THR A 79 -5.86 14.28 9.49
N LYS A 80 -7.18 14.37 9.73
CA LYS A 80 -7.77 15.10 10.84
C LYS A 80 -9.06 14.41 11.28
N PRO A 81 -9.28 14.15 12.58
CA PRO A 81 -10.56 13.67 13.09
C PRO A 81 -11.70 14.63 12.74
N ARG A 82 -12.85 14.10 12.25
CA ARG A 82 -13.93 14.94 11.74
C ARG A 82 -14.59 15.80 12.82
N ASN A 83 -14.78 15.24 14.01
CA ASN A 83 -15.58 15.84 15.09
C ASN A 83 -14.72 16.47 16.20
N LYS A 84 -13.45 16.80 15.94
CA LYS A 84 -12.55 17.40 16.92
C LYS A 84 -11.92 18.67 16.37
N GLU A 85 -11.81 19.69 17.22
CA GLU A 85 -10.88 20.78 17.02
C GLU A 85 -9.46 20.25 17.24
N ALA A 86 -8.94 19.57 16.24
CA ALA A 86 -7.60 19.00 16.23
C ALA A 86 -6.83 19.53 15.03
N ASP A 87 -5.54 19.61 15.14
CA ASP A 87 -4.66 19.95 14.02
C ASP A 87 -4.56 18.81 13.00
N TRP A 88 -4.17 19.16 11.79
CA TRP A 88 -3.84 18.20 10.76
C TRP A 88 -2.57 17.44 11.13
N THR A 89 -2.61 16.13 11.02
CA THR A 89 -1.46 15.24 11.23
C THR A 89 -0.92 14.78 9.89
N LEU A 90 0.37 14.99 9.63
CA LEU A 90 1.05 14.47 8.45
C LEU A 90 1.22 12.96 8.59
N CYS A 91 0.63 12.21 7.65
CA CYS A 91 0.68 10.75 7.63
C CYS A 91 1.78 10.22 6.72
N SER A 92 1.91 10.78 5.53
CA SER A 92 2.96 10.39 4.58
C SER A 92 3.33 11.53 3.65
N HIS A 93 4.53 11.47 3.11
CA HIS A 93 5.01 12.36 2.06
C HIS A 93 5.97 11.64 1.13
N GLY A 94 6.26 12.23 0.00
CA GLY A 94 7.22 11.73 -0.97
C GLY A 94 7.25 12.62 -2.20
N LYS A 95 7.74 12.07 -3.32
CA LYS A 95 7.87 12.79 -4.57
C LYS A 95 7.10 12.12 -5.69
N MET A 96 6.52 12.94 -6.55
CA MET A 96 5.90 12.56 -7.82
C MET A 96 6.80 13.04 -8.95
N ASN A 97 7.26 12.12 -9.78
CA ASN A 97 8.16 12.43 -10.87
C ASN A 97 7.46 12.25 -12.21
N HIS A 98 7.88 13.05 -13.19
CA HIS A 98 7.43 12.90 -14.57
C HIS A 98 8.09 11.70 -15.26
N VAL A 99 7.44 11.21 -16.30
CA VAL A 99 8.02 10.17 -17.19
C VAL A 99 9.40 10.63 -17.65
N GLN A 100 10.39 9.75 -17.49
CA GLN A 100 11.73 9.93 -18.03
C GLN A 100 11.93 8.95 -19.19
N ASP A 101 12.49 9.42 -20.28
CA ASP A 101 12.69 8.63 -21.51
C ASP A 101 13.53 7.36 -21.33
N ASN A 102 14.19 7.22 -20.17
CA ASN A 102 15.09 6.11 -19.87
C ASN A 102 14.46 4.96 -19.07
N PHE A 103 13.18 5.06 -18.68
CA PHE A 103 12.47 3.98 -18.00
C PHE A 103 11.86 3.01 -19.01
N GLY A 104 12.69 2.11 -19.52
CA GLY A 104 12.19 0.94 -20.25
C GLY A 104 11.77 -0.18 -19.31
N PRO A 105 10.91 -1.12 -19.76
CA PRO A 105 10.51 -2.26 -18.96
C PRO A 105 11.74 -3.09 -18.53
N ILE A 106 11.87 -3.31 -17.22
CA ILE A 106 12.91 -4.20 -16.68
C ILE A 106 12.57 -5.62 -17.11
N LYS A 107 13.45 -6.26 -17.87
CA LYS A 107 13.29 -7.68 -18.20
C LYS A 107 13.72 -8.53 -17.00
N ILE A 108 12.76 -9.24 -16.44
CA ILE A 108 12.98 -10.15 -15.31
C ILE A 108 12.98 -11.59 -15.84
N ASP A 109 14.06 -12.32 -15.60
CA ASP A 109 14.10 -13.76 -15.87
C ASP A 109 13.60 -14.54 -14.65
N LEU A 110 12.33 -14.95 -14.70
CA LEU A 110 11.69 -15.72 -13.63
C LEU A 110 12.34 -17.10 -13.43
N ALA A 111 12.91 -17.72 -14.46
CA ALA A 111 13.57 -19.02 -14.34
C ALA A 111 14.86 -18.88 -13.53
N GLU A 112 15.65 -17.84 -13.81
CA GLU A 112 16.85 -17.53 -13.04
C GLU A 112 16.51 -17.22 -11.57
N ILE A 113 15.47 -16.42 -11.30
CA ILE A 113 15.03 -16.14 -9.94
C ILE A 113 14.61 -17.43 -9.21
N ARG A 114 13.79 -18.27 -9.83
CA ARG A 114 13.33 -19.55 -9.25
C ARG A 114 14.48 -20.50 -8.92
N ASN A 115 15.58 -20.45 -9.65
CA ASN A 115 16.76 -21.27 -9.36
C ASN A 115 17.44 -20.90 -8.05
N ARG A 116 17.47 -19.60 -7.68
CA ARG A 116 18.11 -19.12 -6.45
C ARG A 116 17.14 -18.83 -5.30
N VAL A 117 15.84 -18.67 -5.60
CA VAL A 117 14.76 -18.42 -4.63
C VAL A 117 13.83 -19.63 -4.65
N ASN A 118 14.27 -20.73 -4.02
CA ASN A 118 13.62 -22.03 -4.14
C ASN A 118 13.33 -22.74 -2.81
N ILE A 119 13.63 -22.10 -1.67
CA ILE A 119 13.32 -22.65 -0.35
C ILE A 119 11.87 -22.26 -0.01
N PRO A 120 10.93 -23.22 0.09
CA PRO A 120 9.55 -22.91 0.40
C PRO A 120 9.41 -22.35 1.82
N VAL A 121 8.53 -21.37 1.98
CA VAL A 121 8.12 -20.81 3.27
C VAL A 121 6.64 -21.14 3.46
N PRO A 122 6.25 -21.78 4.59
CA PRO A 122 4.85 -22.04 4.87
C PRO A 122 4.07 -20.73 5.06
N VAL A 123 3.16 -20.43 4.17
CA VAL A 123 2.38 -19.16 4.18
C VAL A 123 1.58 -19.02 5.47
N LYS A 124 1.08 -20.13 6.03
CA LYS A 124 0.38 -20.12 7.31
C LYS A 124 1.26 -19.63 8.45
N GLU A 125 2.49 -20.16 8.55
CA GLU A 125 3.44 -19.76 9.59
C GLU A 125 3.79 -18.27 9.48
N MET A 126 4.00 -17.78 8.28
CA MET A 126 4.21 -16.34 8.02
C MET A 126 3.03 -15.50 8.54
N HIS A 127 1.77 -15.92 8.30
CA HIS A 127 0.62 -15.18 8.81
C HIS A 127 0.48 -15.26 10.34
N ASP A 128 0.83 -16.40 10.93
CA ASP A 128 0.82 -16.58 12.38
C ASP A 128 1.88 -15.67 13.04
N GLU A 129 3.09 -15.58 12.48
CA GLU A 129 4.15 -14.66 12.92
C GLU A 129 3.74 -13.17 12.80
N LEU A 130 3.07 -12.78 11.71
CA LEU A 130 2.54 -11.44 11.53
C LEU A 130 1.49 -11.11 12.60
N LEU A 131 0.59 -12.05 12.88
CA LEU A 131 -0.42 -11.89 13.92
C LEU A 131 0.22 -11.75 15.32
N GLU A 132 1.21 -12.56 15.64
CA GLU A 132 1.99 -12.47 16.89
C GLU A 132 2.71 -11.13 17.03
N SER A 133 3.17 -10.54 15.92
CA SER A 133 3.76 -9.20 15.88
C SER A 133 2.73 -8.06 16.00
N GLY A 134 1.44 -8.41 16.05
CA GLY A 134 0.33 -7.47 16.15
C GLY A 134 -0.23 -6.99 14.81
N LEU A 135 0.22 -7.56 13.68
CA LEU A 135 -0.36 -7.27 12.35
C LEU A 135 -1.40 -8.33 11.99
N TYR A 136 -2.67 -7.98 12.09
CA TYR A 136 -3.76 -8.81 11.60
C TYR A 136 -4.06 -8.49 10.13
N LEU A 137 -3.95 -9.52 9.30
CA LEU A 137 -4.38 -9.51 7.91
C LEU A 137 -5.59 -10.44 7.75
N GLY A 138 -6.75 -9.87 7.45
CA GLY A 138 -7.96 -10.62 7.14
C GLY A 138 -7.91 -11.24 5.73
N PRO A 139 -8.98 -11.95 5.31
CA PRO A 139 -9.00 -12.72 4.06
C PRO A 139 -8.61 -11.92 2.82
N THR A 140 -9.02 -10.66 2.71
CA THR A 140 -8.75 -9.82 1.53
C THR A 140 -7.28 -9.39 1.42
N PHE A 141 -6.53 -9.42 2.52
CA PHE A 141 -5.08 -9.14 2.54
C PHE A 141 -4.22 -10.41 2.53
N ARG A 142 -4.83 -11.61 2.50
CA ARG A 142 -4.10 -12.89 2.43
C ARG A 142 -3.95 -13.33 0.96
N ALA A 143 -3.39 -12.46 0.15
CA ALA A 143 -3.22 -12.67 -1.28
C ALA A 143 -2.07 -13.65 -1.62
N ILE A 144 -1.09 -13.84 -0.74
CA ILE A 144 0.03 -14.76 -0.97
C ILE A 144 -0.45 -16.21 -0.86
N LYS A 145 -0.31 -16.97 -1.94
CA LYS A 145 -0.66 -18.40 -2.01
C LYS A 145 0.54 -19.31 -1.83
N LYS A 146 1.69 -18.88 -2.36
CA LYS A 146 2.97 -19.58 -2.21
C LYS A 146 4.07 -18.56 -1.99
N LEU A 147 5.05 -18.93 -1.20
CA LEU A 147 6.19 -18.10 -0.87
C LEU A 147 7.47 -18.93 -0.87
N TRP A 148 8.50 -18.40 -1.47
CA TRP A 148 9.85 -18.97 -1.47
C TRP A 148 10.85 -17.89 -1.06
N ARG A 149 11.95 -18.32 -0.47
CA ARG A 149 13.07 -17.45 -0.13
C ARG A 149 14.38 -18.00 -0.69
N SER A 150 15.36 -17.14 -0.83
CA SER A 150 16.73 -17.53 -1.11
C SER A 150 17.42 -18.06 0.15
N LYS A 151 18.55 -18.78 -0.03
CA LYS A 151 19.32 -19.37 1.09
C LYS A 151 19.81 -18.31 2.09
N ASN A 152 20.12 -17.11 1.62
CA ASN A 152 20.61 -15.99 2.44
C ASN A 152 19.49 -15.06 2.95
N ASN A 153 18.23 -15.35 2.65
CA ASN A 153 17.03 -14.54 3.02
C ASN A 153 16.99 -13.10 2.45
N TRP A 154 17.81 -12.78 1.43
CA TRP A 154 17.80 -11.46 0.81
C TRP A 154 16.78 -11.29 -0.31
N GLU A 155 16.27 -12.41 -0.83
CA GLU A 155 15.29 -12.43 -1.90
C GLU A 155 14.12 -13.33 -1.52
N ALA A 156 12.93 -12.92 -1.92
CA ALA A 156 11.71 -13.71 -1.82
C ALA A 156 10.95 -13.67 -3.15
N LEU A 157 10.26 -14.75 -3.46
CA LEU A 157 9.35 -14.87 -4.59
C LEU A 157 8.00 -15.35 -4.07
N SER A 158 6.93 -14.72 -4.49
CA SER A 158 5.58 -15.12 -4.11
C SER A 158 4.67 -15.31 -5.33
N GLU A 159 3.72 -16.22 -5.18
CA GLU A 159 2.57 -16.36 -6.06
C GLU A 159 1.37 -15.71 -5.36
N ILE A 160 0.80 -14.70 -6.01
CA ILE A 160 -0.27 -13.88 -5.44
C ILE A 160 -1.57 -14.15 -6.20
N GLU A 161 -2.67 -14.23 -5.46
CA GLU A 161 -4.04 -14.31 -6.01
C GLU A 161 -4.90 -13.25 -5.33
N VAL A 162 -5.47 -12.35 -6.11
CA VAL A 162 -6.35 -11.30 -5.61
C VAL A 162 -7.67 -11.91 -5.16
N HIS A 163 -8.14 -11.51 -3.97
CA HIS A 163 -9.40 -12.00 -3.43
C HIS A 163 -10.59 -11.53 -4.31
N GLU A 164 -11.58 -12.40 -4.54
CA GLU A 164 -12.73 -12.15 -5.43
C GLU A 164 -13.55 -10.90 -5.06
N ASN A 165 -13.58 -10.51 -3.79
CA ASN A 165 -14.26 -9.32 -3.30
C ASN A 165 -13.51 -8.01 -3.57
N ILE A 166 -12.30 -8.07 -4.14
CA ILE A 166 -11.52 -6.90 -4.51
C ILE A 166 -11.72 -6.63 -6.00
N ARG A 167 -12.29 -5.49 -6.30
CA ARG A 167 -12.51 -5.03 -7.68
C ARG A 167 -11.28 -4.29 -8.17
N SER A 168 -10.40 -5.00 -8.87
CA SER A 168 -9.14 -4.45 -9.37
C SER A 168 -9.33 -3.30 -10.36
N GLU A 169 -10.47 -3.24 -11.06
CA GLU A 169 -10.79 -2.16 -12.00
C GLU A 169 -10.90 -0.76 -11.37
N PHE A 170 -11.01 -0.69 -10.03
CA PHE A 170 -11.05 0.59 -9.30
C PHE A 170 -9.68 1.06 -8.82
N PHE A 171 -8.64 0.25 -8.98
CA PHE A 171 -7.30 0.61 -8.57
C PHE A 171 -6.45 0.97 -9.78
N GLN A 172 -5.62 2.00 -9.61
CA GLN A 172 -4.65 2.41 -10.63
C GLN A 172 -3.38 1.56 -10.57
N PHE A 173 -3.10 0.99 -9.39
CA PHE A 173 -1.96 0.12 -9.15
C PHE A 173 -2.42 -1.35 -9.15
N ASN A 174 -2.09 -2.07 -10.24
CA ASN A 174 -2.39 -3.50 -10.44
C ASN A 174 -1.12 -4.33 -10.53
#